data_a2c976816fa78afd33776b055429a687
#
_entry.id   a2c976816fa78afd33776b055429a687
#
_cell.length_a   1.000
_cell.length_b   1.000
_cell.length_c   1.000
_cell.angle_alpha   90.00
_cell.angle_beta   90.00
_cell.angle_gamma   90.00
#
_symmetry.space_group_name_H-M   'P 1'
#
loop_
_entity.id
_entity.type
_entity.pdbx_description
1 polymer ?
#
loop_
_entity_poly.entity_id
_entity_poly.type
_entity_poly.pdbx_seq_one_letter_code
_entity_poly.pdbx_strand_id
1 'polypeptide(L)'
;MKTVMNKEIKAMSGSTDKILQALEAEQIRRLNLTKEDLQKSYRKLAEQNFPDDQRIRFIADLGACKDAAYHYRLICKDWEEDKKLHLESSFDQHGREGLAFLFEQLDTVRDEKLKILTAFLIAGTLSKLKHRDFYVSFCNRLIPVLVSLIDTNENILRRKIIIAFGWIGSSKEIDILTRQIFRDKDALCRAWSAASLMQM
;
A
#
# COMPACT_ATOMS: atom_id res chain seq x y z
N MET A 1 -48.21 15.23 11.78
CA MET A 1 -47.01 15.22 10.94
C MET A 1 -45.78 15.85 11.59
N LYS A 2 -45.81 17.07 12.14
CA LYS A 2 -44.62 17.75 12.78
C LYS A 2 -44.00 16.95 13.96
N THR A 3 -44.82 16.25 14.74
CA THR A 3 -44.33 15.52 15.94
C THR A 3 -43.56 14.24 15.61
N VAL A 4 -43.87 13.57 14.50
CA VAL A 4 -43.17 12.35 14.03
C VAL A 4 -41.82 12.75 13.43
N MET A 5 -41.80 13.79 12.59
CA MET A 5 -40.59 14.31 11.98
C MET A 5 -39.55 14.80 13.03
N ASN A 6 -40.02 15.45 14.12
CA ASN A 6 -39.12 15.85 15.22
C ASN A 6 -38.57 14.67 16.03
N LYS A 7 -39.28 13.55 16.14
CA LYS A 7 -38.76 12.32 16.77
C LYS A 7 -37.74 11.64 15.92
N GLU A 8 -37.91 11.58 14.60
CA GLU A 8 -36.93 11.00 13.67
C GLU A 8 -35.66 11.82 13.60
N ILE A 9 -35.72 13.16 13.54
CA ILE A 9 -34.57 14.05 13.57
C ILE A 9 -33.80 13.89 14.88
N LYS A 10 -34.43 13.77 16.02
CA LYS A 10 -33.80 13.55 17.33
C LYS A 10 -33.16 12.16 17.45
N ALA A 11 -33.77 11.13 16.85
CA ALA A 11 -33.19 9.78 16.79
C ALA A 11 -31.96 9.73 15.87
N MET A 12 -31.97 10.41 14.74
CA MET A 12 -30.81 10.54 13.83
C MET A 12 -29.66 11.32 14.46
N SER A 13 -29.94 12.43 15.16
CA SER A 13 -28.94 13.20 15.91
C SER A 13 -28.24 12.34 16.98
N GLY A 14 -29.01 11.63 17.80
CA GLY A 14 -28.44 10.75 18.83
C GLY A 14 -27.63 9.56 18.29
N SER A 15 -27.94 9.10 17.05
CA SER A 15 -27.13 8.09 16.36
C SER A 15 -25.81 8.67 15.85
N THR A 16 -25.83 9.88 15.30
CA THR A 16 -24.64 10.58 14.79
C THR A 16 -23.66 10.89 15.93
N ASP A 17 -24.15 11.36 17.07
CA ASP A 17 -23.31 11.65 18.24
C ASP A 17 -22.60 10.39 18.76
N LYS A 18 -23.29 9.25 18.80
CA LYS A 18 -22.68 7.97 19.19
C LYS A 18 -21.60 7.52 18.22
N ILE A 19 -21.80 7.71 16.92
CA ILE A 19 -20.79 7.38 15.89
C ILE A 19 -19.56 8.27 16.06
N LEU A 20 -19.75 9.58 16.25
CA LEU A 20 -18.65 10.52 16.47
C LEU A 20 -17.85 10.17 17.72
N GLN A 21 -18.52 9.87 18.84
CA GLN A 21 -17.84 9.44 20.07
C GLN A 21 -17.05 8.13 19.87
N ALA A 22 -17.59 7.17 19.13
CA ALA A 22 -16.90 5.92 18.82
C ALA A 22 -15.66 6.15 17.93
N LEU A 23 -15.74 7.05 16.96
CA LEU A 23 -14.60 7.43 16.10
C LEU A 23 -13.51 8.15 16.90
N GLU A 24 -13.88 9.08 17.78
CA GLU A 24 -12.93 9.77 18.66
C GLU A 24 -12.24 8.79 19.62
N ALA A 25 -12.99 7.89 20.23
CA ALA A 25 -12.43 6.86 21.11
C ALA A 25 -11.44 5.95 20.37
N GLU A 26 -11.77 5.55 19.13
CA GLU A 26 -10.89 4.73 18.29
C GLU A 26 -9.63 5.50 17.87
N GLN A 27 -9.75 6.80 17.56
CA GLN A 27 -8.61 7.65 17.26
C GLN A 27 -7.67 7.79 18.47
N ILE A 28 -8.21 8.03 19.66
CA ILE A 28 -7.43 8.08 20.92
C ILE A 28 -6.76 6.73 21.16
N ARG A 29 -7.45 5.61 20.98
CA ARG A 29 -6.87 4.27 21.10
C ARG A 29 -5.66 4.11 20.17
N ARG A 30 -5.77 4.48 18.90
CA ARG A 30 -4.68 4.37 17.93
C ARG A 30 -3.47 5.22 18.26
N LEU A 31 -3.69 6.43 18.79
CA LEU A 31 -2.60 7.32 19.22
C LEU A 31 -1.80 6.75 20.41
N ASN A 32 -2.42 5.89 21.22
CA ASN A 32 -1.80 5.26 22.37
C ASN A 32 -1.27 3.84 22.12
N LEU A 33 -1.36 3.33 20.88
CA LEU A 33 -0.85 2.00 20.53
C LEU A 33 0.67 1.95 20.66
N THR A 34 1.14 0.94 21.38
CA THR A 34 2.56 0.63 21.49
C THR A 34 3.02 -0.36 20.43
N LYS A 35 4.33 -0.49 20.22
CA LYS A 35 4.89 -1.53 19.35
C LYS A 35 4.57 -2.94 19.86
N GLU A 36 4.54 -3.12 21.18
CA GLU A 36 4.17 -4.37 21.84
C GLU A 36 2.74 -4.78 21.52
N ASP A 37 1.80 -3.82 21.52
CA ASP A 37 0.40 -4.06 21.13
C ASP A 37 0.28 -4.48 19.66
N LEU A 38 0.99 -3.78 18.79
CA LEU A 38 1.04 -4.11 17.35
C LEU A 38 1.68 -5.49 17.13
N GLN A 39 2.77 -5.81 17.83
CA GLN A 39 3.42 -7.10 17.71
C GLN A 39 2.53 -8.25 18.21
N LYS A 40 1.81 -8.03 19.31
CA LYS A 40 0.83 -9.00 19.84
C LYS A 40 -0.32 -9.23 18.86
N SER A 41 -0.82 -8.16 18.26
CA SER A 41 -1.87 -8.24 17.24
C SER A 41 -1.38 -8.95 15.98
N TYR A 42 -0.16 -8.63 15.48
CA TYR A 42 0.45 -9.32 14.36
C TYR A 42 0.57 -10.84 14.59
N ARG A 43 1.08 -11.27 15.76
CA ARG A 43 1.20 -12.70 16.09
C ARG A 43 -0.14 -13.40 16.03
N LYS A 44 -1.18 -12.82 16.62
CA LYS A 44 -2.52 -13.37 16.52
C LYS A 44 -2.97 -13.52 15.07
N LEU A 45 -2.74 -12.48 14.27
CA LEU A 45 -3.07 -12.49 12.86
C LEU A 45 -2.23 -13.53 12.08
N ALA A 46 -0.99 -13.75 12.37
CA ALA A 46 -0.12 -14.72 11.69
C ALA A 46 -0.40 -16.20 12.03
N GLU A 47 -1.09 -16.47 13.13
CA GLU A 47 -1.31 -17.83 13.66
C GLU A 47 -2.69 -18.43 13.29
N GLN A 48 -3.66 -17.65 12.87
CA GLN A 48 -5.05 -18.11 12.69
C GLN A 48 -5.68 -17.61 11.37
N ASN A 49 -6.72 -18.29 10.87
CA ASN A 49 -7.61 -17.75 9.85
C ASN A 49 -8.49 -16.67 10.48
N PHE A 50 -8.25 -15.37 10.17
CA PHE A 50 -8.99 -14.29 10.79
C PHE A 50 -10.21 -13.86 10.01
N PRO A 51 -11.18 -13.26 10.75
CA PRO A 51 -12.16 -12.38 10.17
C PRO A 51 -11.48 -11.17 9.51
N ASP A 52 -11.96 -10.77 8.34
CA ASP A 52 -11.41 -9.62 7.58
C ASP A 52 -11.42 -8.30 8.37
N ASP A 53 -12.38 -8.13 9.28
CA ASP A 53 -12.48 -6.95 10.14
C ASP A 53 -11.26 -6.77 11.07
N GLN A 54 -10.73 -7.87 11.63
CA GLN A 54 -9.52 -7.82 12.46
C GLN A 54 -8.29 -7.47 11.64
N ARG A 55 -8.16 -8.02 10.43
CA ARG A 55 -7.09 -7.67 9.51
C ARG A 55 -7.16 -6.20 9.10
N ILE A 56 -8.33 -5.72 8.70
CA ILE A 56 -8.55 -4.31 8.32
C ILE A 56 -8.23 -3.38 9.49
N ARG A 57 -8.65 -3.73 10.69
CA ARG A 57 -8.34 -2.96 11.90
C ARG A 57 -6.83 -2.89 12.15
N PHE A 58 -6.14 -4.01 12.06
CA PHE A 58 -4.68 -4.05 12.23
C PHE A 58 -3.94 -3.22 11.18
N ILE A 59 -4.36 -3.28 9.91
CA ILE A 59 -3.81 -2.44 8.84
C ILE A 59 -3.97 -0.95 9.17
N ALA A 60 -5.14 -0.54 9.67
CA ALA A 60 -5.39 0.83 10.08
C ALA A 60 -4.53 1.24 11.30
N ASP A 61 -4.31 0.32 12.24
CA ASP A 61 -3.45 0.52 13.40
C ASP A 61 -1.98 0.70 12.98
N LEU A 62 -1.50 -0.09 12.01
CA LEU A 62 -0.16 0.07 11.42
C LEU A 62 -0.01 1.41 10.70
N GLY A 63 -1.02 1.85 9.96
CA GLY A 63 -1.01 3.17 9.31
C GLY A 63 -0.93 4.32 10.31
N ALA A 64 -1.52 4.17 11.50
CA ALA A 64 -1.43 5.15 12.57
C ALA A 64 -0.08 5.11 13.33
N CYS A 65 0.71 4.03 13.20
CA CYS A 65 2.03 3.92 13.78
C CYS A 65 2.98 4.94 13.16
N LYS A 66 3.71 5.69 13.97
CA LYS A 66 4.67 6.69 13.48
C LYS A 66 6.04 6.10 13.06
N ASP A 67 6.23 4.80 13.20
CA ASP A 67 7.49 4.11 12.90
C ASP A 67 7.39 3.37 11.55
N ALA A 68 7.76 4.05 10.47
CA ALA A 68 7.79 3.50 9.12
C ALA A 68 8.72 2.28 9.02
N ALA A 69 9.84 2.27 9.73
CA ALA A 69 10.79 1.15 9.73
C ALA A 69 10.17 -0.10 10.38
N TYR A 70 9.41 0.06 11.45
CA TYR A 70 8.69 -1.06 12.07
C TYR A 70 7.61 -1.60 11.13
N HIS A 71 6.81 -0.71 10.52
CA HIS A 71 5.79 -1.09 9.54
C HIS A 71 6.39 -1.88 8.37
N TYR A 72 7.47 -1.35 7.78
CA TYR A 72 8.17 -2.02 6.67
C TYR A 72 8.71 -3.40 7.06
N ARG A 73 9.28 -3.57 8.26
CA ARG A 73 9.73 -4.89 8.75
C ARG A 73 8.59 -5.90 8.81
N LEU A 74 7.40 -5.48 9.24
CA LEU A 74 6.22 -6.38 9.25
C LEU A 74 5.76 -6.73 7.83
N ILE A 75 5.82 -5.78 6.90
CA ILE A 75 5.54 -6.03 5.48
C ILE A 75 6.52 -7.05 4.91
N CYS A 76 7.83 -6.87 5.14
CA CYS A 76 8.85 -7.83 4.67
C CYS A 76 8.61 -9.23 5.24
N LYS A 77 8.25 -9.32 6.52
CA LYS A 77 7.92 -10.58 7.17
C LYS A 77 6.67 -11.23 6.58
N ASP A 78 5.62 -10.45 6.30
CA ASP A 78 4.40 -10.93 5.61
C ASP A 78 4.73 -11.50 4.22
N TRP A 79 5.62 -10.84 3.47
CA TRP A 79 6.07 -11.32 2.17
C TRP A 79 6.91 -12.59 2.25
N GLU A 80 7.81 -12.68 3.23
CA GLU A 80 8.66 -13.86 3.46
C GLU A 80 7.83 -15.08 3.86
N GLU A 81 6.86 -14.90 4.73
CA GLU A 81 5.97 -15.95 5.24
C GLU A 81 4.76 -16.25 4.31
N ASP A 82 4.57 -15.47 3.24
CA ASP A 82 3.42 -15.53 2.30
C ASP A 82 2.05 -15.53 3.00
N LYS A 83 1.92 -14.75 4.07
CA LYS A 83 0.67 -14.68 4.86
C LYS A 83 -0.45 -13.92 4.17
N LYS A 84 -0.12 -13.07 3.18
CA LYS A 84 -1.08 -12.29 2.38
C LYS A 84 -1.97 -11.36 3.23
N LEU A 85 -1.40 -10.78 4.28
CA LEU A 85 -2.12 -9.86 5.15
C LEU A 85 -2.33 -8.48 4.51
N HIS A 86 -1.62 -8.18 3.43
CA HIS A 86 -1.70 -6.90 2.70
C HIS A 86 -1.40 -5.68 3.57
N LEU A 87 -0.37 -5.81 4.42
CA LEU A 87 0.03 -4.77 5.38
C LEU A 87 0.49 -3.48 4.69
N GLU A 88 0.94 -3.59 3.42
CA GLU A 88 1.37 -2.47 2.59
C GLU A 88 0.27 -1.44 2.32
N SER A 89 -1.00 -1.83 2.47
CA SER A 89 -2.14 -1.02 2.04
C SER A 89 -2.34 0.28 2.84
N SER A 90 -1.71 0.44 4.01
CA SER A 90 -1.74 1.67 4.81
C SER A 90 -0.40 2.40 4.91
N PHE A 91 0.62 1.99 4.15
CA PHE A 91 1.94 2.59 4.23
C PHE A 91 1.98 4.07 3.78
N ASP A 92 1.04 4.48 2.93
CA ASP A 92 0.85 5.86 2.48
C ASP A 92 0.60 6.84 3.64
N GLN A 93 0.14 6.37 4.80
CA GLN A 93 -0.07 7.19 5.99
C GLN A 93 1.25 7.78 6.55
N HIS A 94 2.41 7.18 6.23
CA HIS A 94 3.72 7.73 6.57
C HIS A 94 4.16 8.90 5.68
N GLY A 95 3.42 9.18 4.60
CA GLY A 95 3.63 10.32 3.73
C GLY A 95 5.04 10.41 3.15
N ARG A 96 5.60 11.63 3.11
CA ARG A 96 6.92 11.91 2.55
C ARG A 96 8.05 11.21 3.30
N GLU A 97 7.99 11.16 4.63
CA GLU A 97 9.03 10.53 5.46
C GLU A 97 9.06 9.02 5.24
N GLY A 98 7.90 8.38 5.16
CA GLY A 98 7.81 6.96 4.81
C GLY A 98 8.38 6.64 3.43
N LEU A 99 8.11 7.47 2.42
CA LEU A 99 8.71 7.32 1.09
C LEU A 99 10.23 7.50 1.13
N ALA A 100 10.74 8.52 1.80
CA ALA A 100 12.19 8.73 1.96
C ALA A 100 12.86 7.49 2.57
N PHE A 101 12.27 6.95 3.64
CA PHE A 101 12.74 5.72 4.27
C PHE A 101 12.74 4.54 3.30
N LEU A 102 11.65 4.32 2.53
CA LEU A 102 11.59 3.22 1.55
C LEU A 102 12.66 3.34 0.46
N PHE A 103 12.98 4.56 0.03
CA PHE A 103 14.05 4.77 -0.94
C PHE A 103 15.43 4.46 -0.35
N GLU A 104 15.67 4.76 0.93
CA GLU A 104 16.90 4.34 1.62
C GLU A 104 17.01 2.80 1.67
N GLN A 105 15.90 2.11 1.95
CA GLN A 105 15.87 0.65 1.90
C GLN A 105 16.13 0.14 0.48
N LEU A 106 15.50 0.73 -0.54
CA LEU A 106 15.66 0.36 -1.95
C LEU A 106 17.12 0.48 -2.42
N ASP A 107 17.83 1.52 -1.97
CA ASP A 107 19.23 1.78 -2.32
C ASP A 107 20.19 0.78 -1.62
N THR A 108 19.83 0.23 -0.47
CA THR A 108 20.67 -0.68 0.32
C THR A 108 20.39 -2.16 0.07
N VAL A 109 19.20 -2.51 -0.36
CA VAL A 109 18.77 -3.89 -0.61
C VAL A 109 19.55 -4.50 -1.79
N ARG A 110 20.17 -5.68 -1.55
CA ARG A 110 20.91 -6.44 -2.58
C ARG A 110 20.11 -7.59 -3.17
N ASP A 111 19.17 -8.15 -2.42
CA ASP A 111 18.28 -9.19 -2.91
C ASP A 111 17.32 -8.63 -3.96
N GLU A 112 17.32 -9.21 -5.18
CA GLU A 112 16.53 -8.71 -6.32
C GLU A 112 15.03 -8.79 -6.03
N LYS A 113 14.57 -9.89 -5.42
CA LYS A 113 13.16 -10.08 -5.08
C LYS A 113 12.69 -8.99 -4.12
N LEU A 114 13.43 -8.78 -3.04
CA LEU A 114 13.08 -7.75 -2.05
C LEU A 114 13.18 -6.34 -2.64
N LYS A 115 14.15 -6.11 -3.54
CA LYS A 115 14.28 -4.85 -4.27
C LYS A 115 13.04 -4.54 -5.12
N ILE A 116 12.55 -5.53 -5.87
CA ILE A 116 11.34 -5.40 -6.69
C ILE A 116 10.11 -5.19 -5.81
N LEU A 117 9.98 -5.94 -4.72
CA LEU A 117 8.87 -5.79 -3.78
C LEU A 117 8.87 -4.40 -3.11
N THR A 118 10.04 -3.88 -2.75
CA THR A 118 10.17 -2.53 -2.20
C THR A 118 9.84 -1.47 -3.24
N ALA A 119 10.32 -1.60 -4.48
CA ALA A 119 9.96 -0.70 -5.58
C ALA A 119 8.44 -0.72 -5.87
N PHE A 120 7.83 -1.90 -5.83
CA PHE A 120 6.39 -2.06 -5.97
C PHE A 120 5.61 -1.37 -4.83
N LEU A 121 6.05 -1.52 -3.58
CA LEU A 121 5.50 -0.83 -2.42
C LEU A 121 5.59 0.70 -2.58
N ILE A 122 6.74 1.22 -3.02
CA ILE A 122 6.91 2.65 -3.29
C ILE A 122 5.92 3.12 -4.36
N ALA A 123 5.77 2.39 -5.47
CA ALA A 123 4.84 2.73 -6.53
C ALA A 123 3.38 2.75 -6.04
N GLY A 124 2.97 1.73 -5.27
CA GLY A 124 1.64 1.66 -4.67
C GLY A 124 1.38 2.79 -3.67
N THR A 125 2.37 3.15 -2.88
CA THR A 125 2.31 4.30 -1.96
C THR A 125 2.17 5.62 -2.74
N LEU A 126 2.99 5.82 -3.78
CA LEU A 126 2.94 7.01 -4.64
C LEU A 126 1.59 7.14 -5.35
N SER A 127 1.00 6.04 -5.82
CA SER A 127 -0.29 6.08 -6.52
C SER A 127 -1.41 6.71 -5.70
N LYS A 128 -1.35 6.60 -4.38
CA LYS A 128 -2.29 7.21 -3.43
C LYS A 128 -1.94 8.66 -3.08
N LEU A 129 -0.72 9.09 -3.35
CA LEU A 129 -0.18 10.40 -2.99
C LEU A 129 0.01 11.33 -4.20
N LYS A 130 -0.70 11.08 -5.32
CA LYS A 130 -0.59 11.85 -6.58
C LYS A 130 -0.84 13.35 -6.41
N HIS A 131 -1.63 13.76 -5.41
CA HIS A 131 -1.96 15.14 -5.10
C HIS A 131 -0.89 15.89 -4.30
N ARG A 132 0.19 15.22 -3.87
CA ARG A 132 1.26 15.81 -3.07
C ARG A 132 2.32 16.47 -3.94
N ASP A 133 2.88 17.56 -3.47
CA ASP A 133 3.93 18.36 -4.13
C ASP A 133 5.21 17.55 -4.45
N PHE A 134 5.53 16.58 -3.62
CA PHE A 134 6.69 15.71 -3.77
C PHE A 134 6.49 14.54 -4.75
N TYR A 135 5.27 14.28 -5.23
CA TYR A 135 4.94 13.12 -6.07
C TYR A 135 5.86 12.96 -7.28
N VAL A 136 5.98 14.01 -8.09
CA VAL A 136 6.77 13.99 -9.33
C VAL A 136 8.25 13.71 -9.05
N SER A 137 8.80 14.30 -7.98
CA SER A 137 10.20 14.09 -7.59
C SER A 137 10.48 12.62 -7.25
N PHE A 138 9.60 11.98 -6.50
CA PHE A 138 9.76 10.56 -6.15
C PHE A 138 9.50 9.62 -7.34
N CYS A 139 8.53 9.93 -8.22
CA CYS A 139 8.34 9.18 -9.47
C CYS A 139 9.59 9.21 -10.34
N ASN A 140 10.20 10.39 -10.53
CA ASN A 140 11.42 10.54 -11.31
C ASN A 140 12.61 9.75 -10.72
N ARG A 141 12.62 9.52 -9.42
CA ARG A 141 13.63 8.67 -8.76
C ARG A 141 13.32 7.17 -8.93
N LEU A 142 12.04 6.77 -8.89
CA LEU A 142 11.66 5.36 -8.94
C LEU A 142 11.66 4.78 -10.35
N ILE A 143 11.20 5.53 -11.37
CA ILE A 143 11.08 5.04 -12.74
C ILE A 143 12.37 4.43 -13.29
N PRO A 144 13.57 5.06 -13.16
CA PRO A 144 14.82 4.44 -13.61
C PRO A 144 15.12 3.09 -12.95
N VAL A 145 14.75 2.93 -11.68
CA VAL A 145 14.90 1.66 -10.96
C VAL A 145 13.99 0.59 -11.55
N LEU A 146 12.70 0.91 -11.78
CA LEU A 146 11.76 -0.03 -12.41
C LEU A 146 12.23 -0.43 -13.81
N VAL A 147 12.75 0.52 -14.59
CA VAL A 147 13.34 0.24 -15.93
C VAL A 147 14.51 -0.74 -15.82
N SER A 148 15.37 -0.62 -14.82
CA SER A 148 16.50 -1.53 -14.64
C SER A 148 16.10 -2.94 -14.19
N LEU A 149 14.90 -3.10 -13.63
CA LEU A 149 14.41 -4.37 -13.06
C LEU A 149 13.41 -5.10 -13.98
N ILE A 150 12.93 -4.46 -15.07
CA ILE A 150 11.84 -5.01 -15.90
C ILE A 150 12.18 -6.35 -16.55
N ASP A 151 13.45 -6.60 -16.83
CA ASP A 151 13.92 -7.80 -17.50
C ASP A 151 14.23 -8.97 -16.52
N THR A 152 13.73 -8.89 -15.27
CA THR A 152 13.85 -10.00 -14.30
C THR A 152 13.29 -11.32 -14.87
N ASN A 153 13.94 -12.44 -14.53
CA ASN A 153 13.55 -13.75 -15.02
C ASN A 153 12.26 -14.29 -14.35
N GLU A 154 11.89 -13.76 -13.19
CA GLU A 154 10.71 -14.22 -12.45
C GLU A 154 9.44 -13.51 -12.93
N ASN A 155 8.54 -14.25 -13.59
CA ASN A 155 7.29 -13.72 -14.14
C ASN A 155 6.42 -12.99 -13.10
N ILE A 156 6.37 -13.49 -11.86
CA ILE A 156 5.57 -12.89 -10.78
C ILE A 156 6.15 -11.52 -10.40
N LEU A 157 7.46 -11.40 -10.32
CA LEU A 157 8.14 -10.14 -10.00
C LEU A 157 8.03 -9.16 -11.17
N ARG A 158 8.22 -9.64 -12.41
CA ARG A 158 8.05 -8.81 -13.61
C ARG A 158 6.65 -8.21 -13.72
N ARG A 159 5.60 -8.99 -13.39
CA ARG A 159 4.22 -8.46 -13.31
C ARG A 159 4.07 -7.32 -12.31
N LYS A 160 4.73 -7.40 -11.15
CA LYS A 160 4.71 -6.30 -10.17
C LYS A 160 5.33 -5.01 -10.74
N ILE A 161 6.43 -5.13 -11.47
CA ILE A 161 7.07 -3.97 -12.13
C ILE A 161 6.15 -3.38 -13.20
N ILE A 162 5.53 -4.22 -14.02
CA ILE A 162 4.56 -3.82 -15.04
C ILE A 162 3.39 -3.05 -14.41
N ILE A 163 2.81 -3.57 -13.34
CA ILE A 163 1.72 -2.92 -12.60
C ILE A 163 2.18 -1.57 -12.01
N ALA A 164 3.39 -1.53 -11.45
CA ALA A 164 3.97 -0.30 -10.91
C ALA A 164 4.06 0.80 -11.99
N PHE A 165 4.45 0.47 -13.21
CA PHE A 165 4.42 1.42 -14.34
C PHE A 165 3.01 1.93 -14.63
N GLY A 166 1.97 1.09 -14.58
CA GLY A 166 0.59 1.53 -14.76
C GLY A 166 0.14 2.54 -13.70
N TRP A 167 0.67 2.46 -12.49
CA TRP A 167 0.31 3.37 -11.40
C TRP A 167 1.00 4.73 -11.46
N ILE A 168 2.27 4.77 -11.85
CA ILE A 168 3.12 5.97 -11.74
C ILE A 168 3.82 6.37 -13.04
N GLY A 169 3.73 5.55 -14.09
CA GLY A 169 4.33 5.82 -15.38
C GLY A 169 3.71 7.02 -16.10
N SER A 170 4.38 7.44 -17.14
CA SER A 170 3.96 8.51 -18.03
C SER A 170 4.09 8.08 -19.48
N SER A 171 3.76 8.97 -20.41
CA SER A 171 3.91 8.69 -21.86
C SER A 171 5.33 8.25 -22.27
N LYS A 172 6.35 8.54 -21.46
CA LYS A 172 7.75 8.14 -21.73
C LYS A 172 7.99 6.64 -21.56
N GLU A 173 7.18 5.96 -20.76
CA GLU A 173 7.31 4.52 -20.47
C GLU A 173 6.41 3.65 -21.35
N ILE A 174 5.62 4.25 -22.26
CA ILE A 174 4.73 3.52 -23.19
C ILE A 174 5.50 2.48 -24.00
N ASP A 175 6.68 2.82 -24.54
CA ASP A 175 7.49 1.91 -25.35
C ASP A 175 7.94 0.68 -24.56
N ILE A 176 8.21 0.82 -23.27
CA ILE A 176 8.59 -0.29 -22.40
C ILE A 176 7.43 -1.28 -22.28
N LEU A 177 6.24 -0.79 -21.95
CA LEU A 177 5.05 -1.64 -21.82
C LEU A 177 4.62 -2.24 -23.16
N THR A 178 4.71 -1.47 -24.24
CA THR A 178 4.44 -1.95 -25.60
C THR A 178 5.38 -3.11 -25.96
N ARG A 179 6.67 -2.98 -25.66
CA ARG A 179 7.64 -4.07 -25.86
C ARG A 179 7.24 -5.33 -25.07
N GLN A 180 6.77 -5.20 -23.83
CA GLN A 180 6.33 -6.33 -23.01
C GLN A 180 5.08 -7.01 -23.62
N ILE A 181 4.11 -6.26 -24.15
CA ILE A 181 2.93 -6.82 -24.81
C ILE A 181 3.34 -7.77 -25.96
N PHE A 182 4.31 -7.39 -26.78
CA PHE A 182 4.66 -8.16 -27.97
C PHE A 182 5.73 -9.21 -27.75
N ARG A 183 6.59 -9.06 -26.73
CA ARG A 183 7.80 -9.88 -26.57
C ARG A 183 7.87 -10.70 -25.29
N ASP A 184 7.05 -10.40 -24.30
CA ASP A 184 7.09 -11.19 -23.06
C ASP A 184 6.59 -12.61 -23.31
N LYS A 185 7.32 -13.60 -22.80
CA LYS A 185 6.96 -15.02 -22.90
C LYS A 185 5.73 -15.36 -22.07
N ASP A 186 5.54 -14.68 -20.94
CA ASP A 186 4.44 -14.92 -20.02
C ASP A 186 3.16 -14.20 -20.47
N ALA A 187 2.08 -14.94 -20.66
CA ALA A 187 0.82 -14.40 -21.13
C ALA A 187 0.20 -13.39 -20.17
N LEU A 188 0.38 -13.59 -18.85
CA LEU A 188 -0.12 -12.65 -17.84
C LEU A 188 0.69 -11.36 -17.81
N CYS A 189 2.01 -11.42 -18.04
CA CYS A 189 2.83 -10.21 -18.21
C CYS A 189 2.35 -9.39 -19.40
N ARG A 190 2.06 -10.04 -20.55
CA ARG A 190 1.48 -9.35 -21.73
C ARG A 190 0.14 -8.69 -21.42
N ALA A 191 -0.76 -9.41 -20.76
CA ALA A 191 -2.08 -8.89 -20.40
C ALA A 191 -1.98 -7.71 -19.41
N TRP A 192 -1.13 -7.82 -18.38
CA TRP A 192 -0.91 -6.73 -17.44
C TRP A 192 -0.23 -5.52 -18.07
N SER A 193 0.64 -5.71 -19.07
CA SER A 193 1.23 -4.59 -19.80
C SER A 193 0.18 -3.79 -20.56
N ALA A 194 -0.77 -4.48 -21.23
CA ALA A 194 -1.89 -3.82 -21.89
C ALA A 194 -2.80 -3.08 -20.88
N ALA A 195 -3.13 -3.72 -19.75
CA ALA A 195 -3.93 -3.08 -18.69
C ALA A 195 -3.22 -1.86 -18.10
N SER A 196 -1.89 -1.92 -17.89
CA SER A 196 -1.10 -0.81 -17.36
C SER A 196 -1.05 0.37 -18.32
N LEU A 197 -0.97 0.14 -19.64
CA LEU A 197 -1.06 1.21 -20.64
C LEU A 197 -2.41 1.94 -20.60
N MET A 198 -3.49 1.25 -20.26
CA MET A 198 -4.81 1.88 -20.14
C MET A 198 -4.96 2.73 -18.88
N GLN A 199 -4.06 2.59 -17.90
CA GLN A 199 -4.07 3.34 -16.62
C GLN A 199 -3.17 4.59 -16.68
N MET A 200 -2.25 4.67 -17.62
CA MET A 200 -1.33 5.80 -17.82
C MET A 200 -2.02 6.97 -18.49
#